data_e7a27d3dbb76070234aff8ee15fa32bd
#
_entry.id   e7a27d3dbb76070234aff8ee15fa32bd
#
_cell.length_a   1.000
_cell.length_b   1.000
_cell.length_c   1.000
_cell.angle_alpha   90.00
_cell.angle_beta   90.00
_cell.angle_gamma   90.00
#
_symmetry.space_group_name_H-M   'P 1'
#
loop_
_entity.id
_entity.type
_entity.pdbx_description
1 polymer ?
#
loop_
_entity_poly.entity_id
_entity_poly.type
_entity_poly.pdbx_seq_one_letter_code
_entity_poly.pdbx_strand_id
1 'polypeptide(L)'
;MKNATLFILLFFVLISIVAKAVTLEGNLKAWWLMGENATLAPIEGEQLGITGIPNHLEKGATAEGQGIPQRVEGVPFTPFPFEQSLATRTSRGPNYLMVPHDDSFNFADQGFSISLWVRADDNGGRWTKLFQKTVGAFWQAETDGGGGVIWNIRDAGGGNAEIQTQNIFAGNSDWHHVLFLRDNVNGELRAYVDGELSINPGGTSGNEGNVGTLFGNGPLSIGAESNGAAPFAGDIDDFRIYEGALTGEDALALYNDGKGDFAAITRESDLNGWWLMGENATFGNNVSDTIESVPDNSGNSVSINAVGTPKRVFGYSFSPNLFPESYATRTSAGPNFLLATNDSSFDFADEDFSVSLWARSANGGGQWNKLFQRNNGGNVFWQAETDGGGKVIWNIRSGDGQNSEIQTNNIFSGNNAWHHLVFLRDTQTQELRAYVDSELSINLGGTVGAETDVNSLEGGGDFGVGAESNGNKTFPGDIDDLRLYDVALTDEDVLAIYNQGMGDLTKPLPFQITEVSKESDSVIITFRSRPRRVYAVDASENLKDWEELDDGVGSEEGSDLTEFIDNFFPEGTRQRYYRVRELEE
;
A
#
# COMPACT_ATOMS: atom_id res chain seq x y z
N MET A 1 -7.51 -48.14 33.93
CA MET A 1 -6.28 -48.07 33.17
C MET A 1 -6.59 -48.18 31.70
N LYS A 2 -6.99 -47.09 31.09
CA LYS A 2 -7.14 -46.90 29.63
C LYS A 2 -7.24 -45.40 29.37
N ASN A 3 -6.18 -44.66 29.51
CA ASN A 3 -6.09 -43.24 29.04
C ASN A 3 -4.63 -42.86 28.94
N ALA A 4 -4.00 -43.24 27.84
CA ALA A 4 -2.63 -42.77 27.55
C ALA A 4 -2.21 -43.02 26.09
N THR A 5 -3.07 -42.67 25.09
CA THR A 5 -2.62 -42.83 23.70
C THR A 5 -3.20 -41.76 22.75
N LEU A 6 -3.63 -40.64 23.27
CA LEU A 6 -4.25 -39.58 22.42
C LEU A 6 -3.44 -38.29 22.35
N PHE A 7 -2.19 -38.25 22.76
CA PHE A 7 -1.47 -36.97 22.91
C PHE A 7 -0.34 -36.72 21.89
N ILE A 8 -0.11 -37.62 20.94
CA ILE A 8 1.09 -37.53 20.06
C ILE A 8 0.75 -37.10 18.62
N LEU A 9 -0.49 -37.20 18.18
CA LEU A 9 -0.82 -36.87 16.77
C LEU A 9 -1.24 -35.40 16.54
N LEU A 10 -1.60 -34.67 17.59
CA LEU A 10 -1.98 -33.24 17.47
C LEU A 10 -0.79 -32.26 17.38
N PHE A 11 0.40 -32.73 17.80
CA PHE A 11 1.58 -31.85 17.85
C PHE A 11 2.29 -31.68 16.49
N PHE A 12 2.01 -32.57 15.52
CA PHE A 12 2.63 -32.50 14.19
C PHE A 12 1.86 -31.62 13.18
N VAL A 13 0.60 -31.35 13.41
CA VAL A 13 -0.19 -30.46 12.53
C VAL A 13 -0.07 -28.99 12.93
N LEU A 14 0.18 -28.72 14.23
CA LEU A 14 0.37 -27.34 14.70
C LEU A 14 1.74 -26.73 14.34
N ILE A 15 2.74 -27.52 14.00
CA ILE A 15 4.06 -27.00 13.63
C ILE A 15 4.12 -26.55 12.16
N SER A 16 3.18 -26.96 11.33
CA SER A 16 3.10 -26.50 9.93
C SER A 16 2.28 -25.24 9.71
N ILE A 17 1.55 -24.75 10.71
CA ILE A 17 0.71 -23.52 10.59
C ILE A 17 1.38 -22.30 11.22
N VAL A 18 2.44 -22.46 11.98
CA VAL A 18 3.27 -21.35 12.49
C VAL A 18 4.41 -20.98 11.52
N ALA A 19 4.35 -21.42 10.27
CA ALA A 19 5.25 -20.96 9.24
C ALA A 19 4.69 -19.67 8.62
N LYS A 20 5.03 -18.56 9.26
CA LYS A 20 5.08 -17.20 8.69
C LYS A 20 3.86 -16.77 7.86
N ALA A 21 3.02 -15.90 8.43
CA ALA A 21 2.53 -14.78 7.65
C ALA A 21 3.78 -13.93 7.29
N VAL A 22 4.42 -14.28 6.20
CA VAL A 22 5.47 -13.47 5.61
C VAL A 22 4.71 -12.33 4.95
N THR A 23 4.85 -11.13 5.45
CA THR A 23 4.40 -9.94 4.72
C THR A 23 5.09 -10.00 3.37
N LEU A 24 4.35 -9.84 2.27
CA LEU A 24 4.90 -9.81 0.91
C LEU A 24 6.14 -8.89 0.86
N GLU A 25 6.08 -7.76 1.53
CA GLU A 25 7.16 -6.78 1.67
C GLU A 25 8.39 -7.31 2.41
N GLY A 26 8.24 -8.10 3.47
CA GLY A 26 9.37 -8.67 4.23
C GLY A 26 10.23 -9.64 3.43
N ASN A 27 9.70 -10.20 2.35
CA ASN A 27 10.42 -11.12 1.45
C ASN A 27 10.80 -10.50 0.12
N LEU A 28 10.44 -9.25 -0.13
CA LEU A 28 10.76 -8.55 -1.37
C LEU A 28 12.26 -8.25 -1.43
N LYS A 29 12.95 -8.77 -2.44
CA LYS A 29 14.40 -8.60 -2.66
C LYS A 29 14.72 -7.57 -3.71
N ALA A 30 13.84 -7.39 -4.68
CA ALA A 30 13.98 -6.36 -5.70
C ALA A 30 12.62 -6.00 -6.29
N TRP A 31 12.52 -4.74 -6.72
CA TRP A 31 11.33 -4.19 -7.33
C TRP A 31 11.69 -3.09 -8.32
N TRP A 32 11.32 -3.27 -9.58
CA TRP A 32 11.43 -2.27 -10.63
C TRP A 32 10.05 -1.93 -11.17
N LEU A 33 9.67 -0.67 -11.08
CA LEU A 33 8.37 -0.15 -11.55
C LEU A 33 8.24 -0.13 -13.08
N MET A 34 9.32 -0.43 -13.78
CA MET A 34 9.45 -0.62 -15.23
C MET A 34 9.25 0.64 -16.11
N GLY A 35 8.74 1.73 -15.60
CA GLY A 35 8.57 2.95 -16.41
C GLY A 35 8.49 4.26 -15.65
N GLU A 36 7.80 4.28 -14.52
CA GLU A 36 7.48 5.48 -13.73
C GLU A 36 8.75 6.22 -13.26
N ASN A 37 9.70 5.49 -12.71
CA ASN A 37 10.96 6.02 -12.19
C ASN A 37 12.16 5.84 -13.16
N ALA A 38 11.89 5.53 -14.43
CA ALA A 38 12.93 5.27 -15.41
C ALA A 38 13.73 6.52 -15.77
N THR A 39 15.05 6.37 -15.86
CA THR A 39 15.94 7.37 -16.50
C THR A 39 15.85 7.26 -18.00
N LEU A 40 15.70 8.38 -18.67
CA LEU A 40 15.52 8.45 -20.12
C LEU A 40 16.64 9.22 -20.80
N ALA A 41 17.00 8.81 -22.02
CA ALA A 41 17.88 9.58 -22.90
C ALA A 41 17.24 9.81 -24.27
N PRO A 42 17.54 10.94 -24.94
CA PRO A 42 17.07 11.20 -26.29
C PRO A 42 17.60 10.15 -27.28
N ILE A 43 16.70 9.66 -28.14
CA ILE A 43 17.01 8.83 -29.30
C ILE A 43 16.83 9.69 -30.54
N GLU A 44 17.24 9.18 -31.72
CA GLU A 44 17.01 9.88 -33.01
C GLU A 44 15.51 10.22 -33.19
N GLY A 45 15.21 11.50 -33.31
CA GLY A 45 13.88 12.08 -33.30
C GLY A 45 13.49 12.56 -31.91
N GLU A 46 12.20 12.72 -31.65
CA GLU A 46 11.65 13.19 -30.35
C GLU A 46 11.40 12.04 -29.35
N GLN A 47 11.83 10.81 -29.65
CA GLN A 47 11.62 9.66 -28.78
C GLN A 47 12.67 9.56 -27.68
N LEU A 48 12.23 9.14 -26.50
CA LEU A 48 13.08 8.89 -25.34
C LEU A 48 13.19 7.38 -25.09
N GLY A 49 14.43 6.87 -25.00
CA GLY A 49 14.71 5.48 -24.63
C GLY A 49 15.04 5.37 -23.15
N ILE A 50 14.69 4.25 -22.56
CA ILE A 50 15.06 3.93 -21.17
C ILE A 50 16.55 3.60 -21.11
N THR A 51 17.29 4.31 -20.27
CA THR A 51 18.71 4.04 -20.00
C THR A 51 18.90 3.27 -18.69
N GLY A 52 17.97 3.39 -17.76
CA GLY A 52 18.00 2.64 -16.52
C GLY A 52 16.72 2.79 -15.73
N ILE A 53 16.40 1.77 -14.94
CA ILE A 53 15.29 1.76 -13.98
C ILE A 53 15.90 1.43 -12.62
N PRO A 54 15.89 2.37 -11.66
CA PRO A 54 16.41 2.11 -10.33
C PRO A 54 15.57 1.05 -9.62
N ASN A 55 16.21 0.27 -8.76
CA ASN A 55 15.49 -0.60 -7.85
C ASN A 55 14.70 0.27 -6.85
N HIS A 56 13.40 0.07 -6.79
CA HIS A 56 12.50 0.88 -5.98
C HIS A 56 12.73 0.73 -4.47
N LEU A 57 13.34 -0.37 -4.03
CA LEU A 57 13.71 -0.58 -2.63
C LEU A 57 14.94 0.24 -2.19
N GLU A 58 15.46 1.13 -3.04
CA GLU A 58 16.69 1.92 -2.82
C GLU A 58 17.93 1.07 -2.48
N LYS A 59 17.82 -0.24 -2.60
CA LYS A 59 18.88 -1.24 -2.38
C LYS A 59 18.96 -2.17 -3.59
N GLY A 60 20.18 -2.46 -4.04
CA GLY A 60 20.40 -3.36 -5.16
C GLY A 60 20.62 -2.64 -6.49
N ALA A 61 20.72 -3.42 -7.56
CA ALA A 61 21.18 -2.94 -8.84
C ALA A 61 20.07 -2.27 -9.67
N THR A 62 20.45 -1.25 -10.42
CA THR A 62 19.63 -0.63 -11.48
C THR A 62 19.49 -1.59 -12.66
N ALA A 63 18.30 -1.71 -13.23
CA ALA A 63 18.08 -2.39 -14.51
C ALA A 63 18.48 -1.45 -15.65
N GLU A 64 19.59 -1.76 -16.33
CA GLU A 64 20.18 -0.94 -17.37
C GLU A 64 19.56 -1.23 -18.75
N GLY A 65 19.18 -0.20 -19.47
CA GLY A 65 18.67 -0.32 -20.85
C GLY A 65 19.74 -0.82 -21.80
N GLN A 66 19.43 -1.89 -22.52
CA GLN A 66 20.24 -2.42 -23.61
C GLN A 66 19.53 -2.15 -24.93
N GLY A 67 20.25 -1.58 -25.91
CA GLY A 67 19.61 -1.06 -27.11
C GLY A 67 18.74 0.15 -26.77
N ILE A 68 17.47 0.10 -27.14
CA ILE A 68 16.52 1.20 -26.98
C ILE A 68 15.17 0.65 -26.48
N PRO A 69 15.07 0.14 -25.25
CA PRO A 69 13.77 -0.16 -24.68
C PRO A 69 12.97 1.14 -24.50
N GLN A 70 11.69 1.08 -24.82
CA GLN A 70 10.84 2.27 -24.84
C GLN A 70 9.94 2.32 -23.61
N ARG A 71 9.66 3.53 -23.13
CA ARG A 71 8.62 3.77 -22.14
C ARG A 71 7.28 3.87 -22.85
N VAL A 72 6.30 3.11 -22.39
CA VAL A 72 4.94 3.05 -22.94
C VAL A 72 3.91 3.15 -21.82
N GLU A 73 2.64 3.27 -22.16
CA GLU A 73 1.53 3.17 -21.19
C GLU A 73 1.55 1.81 -20.50
N GLY A 74 1.48 1.83 -19.17
CA GLY A 74 1.56 0.66 -18.32
C GLY A 74 0.22 -0.03 -18.09
N VAL A 75 0.12 -0.71 -16.94
CA VAL A 75 -1.10 -1.39 -16.47
C VAL A 75 -2.25 -0.40 -16.25
N PRO A 76 -3.52 -0.86 -16.24
CA PRO A 76 -4.69 0.03 -16.14
C PRO A 76 -4.93 0.62 -14.72
N PHE A 77 -3.94 0.59 -13.86
CA PHE A 77 -3.95 1.24 -12.54
C PHE A 77 -2.64 2.00 -12.36
N THR A 78 -2.68 3.11 -11.65
CA THR A 78 -1.52 3.98 -11.48
C THR A 78 -0.90 3.76 -10.10
N PRO A 79 0.40 3.37 -10.01
CA PRO A 79 1.08 3.30 -8.73
C PRO A 79 1.25 4.71 -8.15
N PHE A 80 0.73 4.94 -6.94
CA PHE A 80 1.02 6.18 -6.23
C PHE A 80 2.54 6.28 -5.93
N PRO A 81 3.23 7.44 -6.05
CA PRO A 81 2.74 8.82 -6.29
C PRO A 81 2.84 9.27 -7.76
N PHE A 82 2.70 8.38 -8.71
CA PHE A 82 2.88 8.72 -10.12
C PHE A 82 1.56 9.15 -10.75
N GLU A 83 1.60 10.07 -11.70
CA GLU A 83 0.42 10.58 -12.41
C GLU A 83 -0.18 9.59 -13.42
N GLN A 84 0.62 8.60 -13.84
CA GLN A 84 0.21 7.58 -14.81
C GLN A 84 1.05 6.31 -14.63
N SER A 85 0.48 5.18 -14.96
CA SER A 85 1.22 3.92 -15.06
C SER A 85 2.03 3.87 -16.34
N LEU A 86 3.29 3.46 -16.23
CA LEU A 86 4.25 3.39 -17.33
C LEU A 86 5.03 2.09 -17.29
N ALA A 87 5.13 1.44 -18.43
CA ALA A 87 5.79 0.15 -18.62
C ALA A 87 7.01 0.25 -19.55
N THR A 88 7.82 -0.80 -19.56
CA THR A 88 8.90 -0.98 -20.53
C THR A 88 8.43 -1.84 -21.70
N ARG A 89 8.47 -1.28 -22.90
CA ARG A 89 8.35 -2.04 -24.15
C ARG A 89 9.68 -2.63 -24.55
N THR A 90 9.71 -3.93 -24.65
CA THR A 90 10.76 -4.71 -25.27
C THR A 90 10.34 -5.09 -26.70
N SER A 91 11.27 -5.29 -27.61
CA SER A 91 10.92 -5.54 -29.02
C SER A 91 11.98 -6.37 -29.73
N ARG A 92 11.64 -6.86 -30.92
CA ARG A 92 12.59 -7.56 -31.78
C ARG A 92 13.79 -6.65 -32.08
N GLY A 93 14.94 -7.06 -31.60
CA GLY A 93 16.18 -6.31 -31.58
C GLY A 93 16.75 -6.33 -30.15
N PRO A 94 17.92 -5.79 -29.89
CA PRO A 94 18.51 -5.83 -28.55
C PRO A 94 17.88 -4.80 -27.59
N ASN A 95 16.56 -4.71 -27.54
CA ASN A 95 15.83 -3.74 -26.72
C ASN A 95 15.27 -4.45 -25.48
N TYR A 96 16.08 -4.50 -24.42
CA TYR A 96 15.77 -5.20 -23.18
C TYR A 96 16.45 -4.51 -22.00
N LEU A 97 16.20 -4.99 -20.80
CA LEU A 97 16.88 -4.50 -19.60
C LEU A 97 17.84 -5.55 -19.06
N MET A 98 18.97 -5.11 -18.50
CA MET A 98 19.94 -5.96 -17.85
C MET A 98 20.27 -5.45 -16.45
N VAL A 99 20.03 -6.29 -15.46
CA VAL A 99 20.44 -6.06 -14.08
C VAL A 99 21.77 -6.74 -13.85
N PRO A 100 22.83 -6.03 -13.46
CA PRO A 100 24.09 -6.64 -13.06
C PRO A 100 23.87 -7.72 -11.99
N HIS A 101 24.81 -8.64 -11.87
CA HIS A 101 24.73 -9.65 -10.82
C HIS A 101 24.60 -8.99 -9.44
N ASP A 102 23.64 -9.50 -8.67
CA ASP A 102 23.40 -9.14 -7.28
C ASP A 102 23.19 -10.42 -6.47
N ASP A 103 23.85 -10.53 -5.32
CA ASP A 103 23.77 -11.72 -4.46
C ASP A 103 22.37 -11.95 -3.89
N SER A 104 21.53 -10.92 -3.81
CA SER A 104 20.13 -11.02 -3.39
C SER A 104 19.26 -11.90 -4.31
N PHE A 105 19.68 -12.12 -5.56
CA PHE A 105 19.00 -13.00 -6.52
C PHE A 105 19.64 -14.39 -6.63
N ASN A 106 20.51 -14.73 -5.71
CA ASN A 106 21.26 -15.97 -5.73
C ASN A 106 20.63 -16.97 -4.75
N PHE A 107 19.48 -17.49 -5.14
CA PHE A 107 18.64 -18.33 -4.28
C PHE A 107 19.20 -19.73 -4.01
N ALA A 108 20.26 -20.13 -4.71
CA ALA A 108 20.86 -21.45 -4.56
C ALA A 108 19.82 -22.58 -4.63
N ASP A 109 19.56 -23.22 -3.50
CA ASP A 109 18.58 -24.31 -3.34
C ASP A 109 17.32 -23.85 -2.57
N GLN A 110 17.16 -22.55 -2.37
CA GLN A 110 16.00 -21.99 -1.68
C GLN A 110 14.81 -21.77 -2.63
N GLY A 111 13.61 -21.65 -2.03
CA GLY A 111 12.43 -21.19 -2.72
C GLY A 111 12.51 -19.71 -3.06
N PHE A 112 11.87 -19.30 -4.14
CA PHE A 112 11.76 -17.91 -4.56
C PHE A 112 10.57 -17.71 -5.49
N SER A 113 10.17 -16.46 -5.69
CA SER A 113 9.05 -16.11 -6.55
C SER A 113 9.36 -14.87 -7.39
N ILE A 114 8.84 -14.83 -8.62
CA ILE A 114 8.96 -13.71 -9.56
C ILE A 114 7.56 -13.30 -9.97
N SER A 115 7.23 -12.05 -9.76
CA SER A 115 5.96 -11.42 -10.12
C SER A 115 6.18 -10.33 -11.16
N LEU A 116 5.33 -10.25 -12.16
CA LEU A 116 5.33 -9.18 -13.14
C LEU A 116 3.96 -9.05 -13.82
N TRP A 117 3.69 -7.86 -14.34
CA TRP A 117 2.63 -7.66 -15.31
C TRP A 117 3.21 -7.72 -16.71
N VAL A 118 2.47 -8.33 -17.63
CA VAL A 118 2.95 -8.54 -19.00
C VAL A 118 1.79 -8.50 -20.00
N ARG A 119 2.03 -7.88 -21.15
CA ARG A 119 1.18 -8.04 -22.35
C ARG A 119 2.06 -8.30 -23.56
N ALA A 120 1.57 -9.10 -24.50
CA ALA A 120 2.34 -9.50 -25.65
C ALA A 120 1.78 -8.94 -26.95
N ASP A 121 2.68 -8.58 -27.87
CA ASP A 121 2.30 -8.41 -29.26
C ASP A 121 2.06 -9.81 -29.86
N ASP A 122 0.92 -10.05 -30.50
CA ASP A 122 0.48 -11.37 -30.96
C ASP A 122 0.48 -12.42 -29.81
N ASN A 123 1.18 -13.53 -29.96
CA ASN A 123 1.36 -14.56 -28.94
C ASN A 123 2.72 -14.48 -28.23
N GLY A 124 3.37 -13.32 -28.24
CA GLY A 124 4.68 -13.12 -27.62
C GLY A 124 5.87 -13.72 -28.38
N GLY A 125 5.62 -14.47 -29.46
CA GLY A 125 6.64 -15.20 -30.20
C GLY A 125 6.91 -16.60 -29.62
N ARG A 126 7.92 -17.27 -30.11
CA ARG A 126 8.32 -18.61 -29.62
C ARG A 126 9.73 -18.58 -29.04
N TRP A 127 9.86 -19.08 -27.80
CA TRP A 127 11.11 -19.12 -27.05
C TRP A 127 11.66 -17.72 -26.71
N THR A 128 10.81 -16.69 -26.75
CA THR A 128 11.19 -15.34 -26.35
C THR A 128 11.15 -15.21 -24.83
N LYS A 129 12.08 -14.46 -24.26
CA LYS A 129 12.28 -14.40 -22.82
C LYS A 129 11.53 -13.24 -22.19
N LEU A 130 10.64 -13.52 -21.26
CA LEU A 130 10.15 -12.49 -20.34
C LEU A 130 11.29 -12.06 -19.43
N PHE A 131 12.03 -13.03 -18.91
CA PHE A 131 13.27 -12.81 -18.13
C PHE A 131 14.14 -14.05 -18.10
N GLN A 132 15.44 -13.86 -17.83
CA GLN A 132 16.39 -14.94 -17.63
C GLN A 132 17.54 -14.50 -16.72
N LYS A 133 17.87 -15.32 -15.72
CA LYS A 133 19.14 -15.23 -15.00
C LYS A 133 19.96 -16.49 -15.31
N THR A 134 21.18 -16.35 -15.81
CA THR A 134 21.97 -17.48 -16.27
C THR A 134 23.46 -17.30 -16.09
N VAL A 135 24.11 -18.30 -15.47
CA VAL A 135 25.51 -18.69 -15.68
C VAL A 135 25.68 -20.14 -15.27
N GLY A 136 25.62 -21.06 -16.25
CA GLY A 136 25.71 -22.50 -15.98
C GLY A 136 24.41 -23.11 -15.45
N ALA A 137 23.90 -22.59 -14.35
CA ALA A 137 22.52 -22.76 -13.89
C ALA A 137 21.65 -21.61 -14.42
N PHE A 138 20.34 -21.79 -14.51
CA PHE A 138 19.43 -20.72 -14.88
C PHE A 138 18.04 -20.87 -14.26
N TRP A 139 17.34 -19.76 -14.18
CA TRP A 139 15.89 -19.67 -14.02
C TRP A 139 15.35 -18.65 -15.02
N GLN A 140 14.26 -19.00 -15.69
CA GLN A 140 13.72 -18.19 -16.78
C GLN A 140 12.23 -18.40 -17.00
N ALA A 141 11.56 -17.38 -17.53
CA ALA A 141 10.25 -17.53 -18.13
C ALA A 141 10.32 -17.18 -19.61
N GLU A 142 9.75 -18.03 -20.47
CA GLU A 142 9.77 -17.85 -21.91
C GLU A 142 8.44 -18.24 -22.55
N THR A 143 8.12 -17.66 -23.70
CA THR A 143 6.89 -17.95 -24.44
C THR A 143 7.01 -19.27 -25.22
N ASP A 144 5.91 -20.02 -25.33
CA ASP A 144 5.87 -21.29 -26.07
C ASP A 144 5.56 -21.13 -27.59
N GLY A 145 5.12 -19.95 -27.99
CA GLY A 145 4.66 -19.63 -29.35
C GLY A 145 3.20 -19.92 -29.61
N GLY A 146 2.49 -20.50 -28.67
CA GLY A 146 1.04 -20.72 -28.67
C GLY A 146 0.28 -19.77 -27.75
N GLY A 147 1.00 -18.86 -27.09
CA GLY A 147 0.47 -17.91 -26.13
C GLY A 147 0.59 -18.34 -24.66
N GLY A 148 1.15 -19.52 -24.38
CA GLY A 148 1.52 -19.94 -23.04
C GLY A 148 2.93 -19.47 -22.66
N VAL A 149 3.22 -19.49 -21.35
CA VAL A 149 4.56 -19.19 -20.81
C VAL A 149 5.13 -20.41 -20.11
N ILE A 150 6.38 -20.70 -20.38
CA ILE A 150 7.13 -21.79 -19.79
C ILE A 150 7.98 -21.22 -18.66
N TRP A 151 7.76 -21.69 -17.43
CA TRP A 151 8.62 -21.46 -16.29
C TRP A 151 9.61 -22.61 -16.17
N ASN A 152 10.89 -22.31 -16.25
CA ASN A 152 11.94 -23.33 -16.29
C ASN A 152 13.10 -22.97 -15.37
N ILE A 153 13.53 -23.94 -14.57
CA ILE A 153 14.74 -23.87 -13.76
C ILE A 153 15.68 -25.04 -14.09
N ARG A 154 16.98 -24.75 -14.12
CA ARG A 154 17.99 -25.77 -14.41
C ARG A 154 19.28 -25.52 -13.64
N ASP A 155 19.82 -26.56 -13.00
CA ASP A 155 21.12 -26.47 -12.36
C ASP A 155 22.29 -26.70 -13.34
N ALA A 156 23.51 -26.38 -12.91
CA ALA A 156 24.72 -26.57 -13.71
C ALA A 156 25.07 -28.06 -13.98
N GLY A 157 24.51 -28.99 -13.20
CA GLY A 157 24.66 -30.43 -13.37
C GLY A 157 23.71 -31.02 -14.42
N GLY A 158 22.75 -30.26 -14.89
CA GLY A 158 21.76 -30.64 -15.89
C GLY A 158 20.41 -31.10 -15.32
N GLY A 159 20.22 -31.06 -13.99
CA GLY A 159 18.91 -31.23 -13.36
C GLY A 159 17.96 -30.13 -13.86
N ASN A 160 16.74 -30.49 -14.27
CA ASN A 160 15.80 -29.60 -14.94
C ASN A 160 14.38 -29.84 -14.44
N ALA A 161 13.66 -28.73 -14.23
CA ALA A 161 12.22 -28.73 -14.00
C ALA A 161 11.57 -27.61 -14.80
N GLU A 162 10.42 -27.93 -15.36
CA GLU A 162 9.68 -27.03 -16.26
C GLU A 162 8.19 -27.22 -16.12
N ILE A 163 7.46 -26.14 -16.04
CA ILE A 163 6.01 -26.11 -16.16
C ILE A 163 5.60 -25.08 -17.22
N GLN A 164 4.42 -25.28 -17.78
CA GLN A 164 3.84 -24.36 -18.75
C GLN A 164 2.49 -23.86 -18.24
N THR A 165 2.20 -22.60 -18.41
CA THR A 165 0.86 -22.04 -18.14
C THR A 165 -0.16 -22.49 -19.18
N GLN A 166 -1.45 -22.34 -18.89
CA GLN A 166 -2.44 -22.26 -19.94
C GLN A 166 -2.12 -21.07 -20.87
N ASN A 167 -2.81 -21.02 -22.02
CA ASN A 167 -2.61 -19.90 -22.94
C ASN A 167 -3.06 -18.58 -22.30
N ILE A 168 -2.14 -17.62 -22.17
CA ILE A 168 -2.39 -16.27 -21.63
C ILE A 168 -2.55 -15.26 -22.76
N PHE A 169 -1.71 -15.34 -23.81
CA PHE A 169 -1.66 -14.37 -24.90
C PHE A 169 -2.52 -14.81 -26.11
N ALA A 170 -3.76 -15.19 -25.86
CA ALA A 170 -4.65 -15.79 -26.86
C ALA A 170 -5.18 -14.81 -27.93
N GLY A 171 -4.29 -14.01 -28.55
CA GLY A 171 -4.68 -13.08 -29.61
C GLY A 171 -5.34 -11.79 -29.10
N ASN A 172 -5.18 -11.49 -27.83
CA ASN A 172 -5.43 -10.19 -27.23
C ASN A 172 -4.11 -9.51 -26.85
N SER A 173 -4.16 -8.21 -26.63
CA SER A 173 -3.04 -7.43 -26.09
C SER A 173 -3.38 -6.92 -24.69
N ASP A 174 -4.12 -7.72 -23.92
CA ASP A 174 -4.53 -7.39 -22.57
C ASP A 174 -3.36 -7.58 -21.60
N TRP A 175 -3.35 -6.83 -20.52
CA TRP A 175 -2.42 -7.02 -19.43
C TRP A 175 -2.81 -8.24 -18.59
N HIS A 176 -1.82 -9.06 -18.28
CA HIS A 176 -1.94 -10.20 -17.37
C HIS A 176 -0.91 -10.10 -16.26
N HIS A 177 -1.32 -10.38 -15.04
CA HIS A 177 -0.42 -10.60 -13.92
C HIS A 177 0.07 -12.04 -13.93
N VAL A 178 1.38 -12.27 -13.89
CA VAL A 178 1.96 -13.60 -13.79
C VAL A 178 2.89 -13.71 -12.60
N LEU A 179 2.77 -14.81 -11.87
CA LEU A 179 3.62 -15.15 -10.74
C LEU A 179 4.20 -16.53 -10.97
N PHE A 180 5.53 -16.63 -11.01
CA PHE A 180 6.28 -17.89 -11.12
C PHE A 180 7.01 -18.15 -9.82
N LEU A 181 7.01 -19.40 -9.35
CA LEU A 181 7.70 -19.73 -8.12
C LEU A 181 8.37 -21.11 -8.15
N ARG A 182 9.45 -21.22 -7.36
CA ARG A 182 10.07 -22.46 -6.92
C ARG A 182 9.69 -22.71 -5.46
N ASP A 183 9.03 -23.81 -5.18
CA ASP A 183 8.75 -24.28 -3.83
C ASP A 183 9.66 -25.49 -3.53
N ASN A 184 10.82 -25.22 -2.98
CA ASN A 184 11.81 -26.25 -2.64
C ASN A 184 11.40 -27.11 -1.44
N VAL A 185 10.45 -26.65 -0.63
CA VAL A 185 9.94 -27.39 0.54
C VAL A 185 8.98 -28.49 0.09
N ASN A 186 8.11 -28.19 -0.87
CA ASN A 186 7.14 -29.13 -1.42
C ASN A 186 7.67 -29.82 -2.70
N GLY A 187 8.82 -29.42 -3.23
CA GLY A 187 9.42 -29.99 -4.44
C GLY A 187 8.64 -29.65 -5.71
N GLU A 188 8.07 -28.43 -5.80
CA GLU A 188 7.16 -28.03 -6.87
C GLU A 188 7.57 -26.70 -7.54
N LEU A 189 7.25 -26.60 -8.84
CA LEU A 189 7.13 -25.34 -9.53
C LEU A 189 5.65 -25.00 -9.66
N ARG A 190 5.30 -23.73 -9.48
CA ARG A 190 3.94 -23.22 -9.73
C ARG A 190 3.98 -21.97 -10.58
N ALA A 191 2.89 -21.73 -11.28
CA ALA A 191 2.62 -20.48 -12.00
C ALA A 191 1.18 -20.07 -11.75
N TYR A 192 0.97 -18.79 -11.50
CA TYR A 192 -0.34 -18.19 -11.38
C TYR A 192 -0.49 -17.12 -12.47
N VAL A 193 -1.69 -17.05 -13.02
CA VAL A 193 -2.07 -16.04 -14.00
C VAL A 193 -3.34 -15.37 -13.50
N ASP A 194 -3.31 -14.06 -13.37
CA ASP A 194 -4.43 -13.27 -12.85
C ASP A 194 -4.97 -13.80 -11.51
N GLY A 195 -4.04 -14.16 -10.62
CA GLY A 195 -4.33 -14.70 -9.29
C GLY A 195 -4.68 -16.19 -9.25
N GLU A 196 -4.94 -16.84 -10.38
CA GLU A 196 -5.35 -18.24 -10.44
C GLU A 196 -4.20 -19.19 -10.83
N LEU A 197 -4.15 -20.38 -10.21
CA LEU A 197 -3.16 -21.41 -10.57
C LEU A 197 -3.32 -21.82 -12.04
N SER A 198 -2.27 -21.66 -12.82
CA SER A 198 -2.26 -21.91 -14.25
C SER A 198 -1.15 -22.90 -14.64
N ILE A 199 -1.53 -24.17 -14.83
CA ILE A 199 -0.61 -25.23 -15.25
C ILE A 199 -1.24 -26.00 -16.41
N ASN A 200 -0.48 -26.12 -17.50
CA ASN A 200 -0.78 -27.02 -18.61
C ASN A 200 -0.01 -28.32 -18.43
N PRO A 201 -0.66 -29.43 -18.04
CA PRO A 201 0.04 -30.70 -17.79
C PRO A 201 0.79 -31.24 -19.01
N GLY A 202 0.38 -30.89 -20.23
CA GLY A 202 1.04 -31.29 -21.47
C GLY A 202 2.39 -30.62 -21.72
N GLY A 203 2.65 -29.49 -21.05
CA GLY A 203 3.91 -28.74 -21.14
C GLY A 203 4.82 -28.91 -19.93
N THR A 204 4.47 -29.79 -18.99
CA THR A 204 5.26 -30.01 -17.77
C THR A 204 6.33 -31.09 -18.01
N SER A 205 7.57 -30.82 -17.61
CA SER A 205 8.70 -31.71 -17.80
C SER A 205 9.69 -31.62 -16.62
N GLY A 206 10.24 -32.74 -16.20
CA GLY A 206 11.17 -32.81 -15.07
C GLY A 206 10.47 -32.75 -13.71
N ASN A 207 11.26 -32.59 -12.66
CA ASN A 207 10.80 -32.50 -11.28
C ASN A 207 11.73 -31.55 -10.52
N GLU A 208 11.16 -30.63 -9.74
CA GLU A 208 11.92 -29.69 -8.92
C GLU A 208 12.93 -30.38 -8.00
N GLY A 209 12.53 -31.49 -7.36
CA GLY A 209 13.41 -32.28 -6.49
C GLY A 209 14.65 -32.86 -7.16
N ASN A 210 14.75 -32.84 -8.50
CA ASN A 210 15.94 -33.22 -9.25
C ASN A 210 16.85 -32.05 -9.60
N VAL A 211 16.43 -30.82 -9.29
CA VAL A 211 17.20 -29.61 -9.56
C VAL A 211 18.02 -29.24 -8.33
N GLY A 212 19.31 -29.25 -8.48
CA GLY A 212 20.24 -28.84 -7.43
C GLY A 212 20.30 -27.32 -7.27
N THR A 213 21.48 -26.84 -6.92
CA THR A 213 21.70 -25.42 -6.68
C THR A 213 21.60 -24.58 -7.97
N LEU A 214 20.85 -23.48 -7.87
CA LEU A 214 20.75 -22.46 -8.92
C LEU A 214 21.78 -21.33 -8.75
N PHE A 215 22.82 -21.56 -7.95
CA PHE A 215 23.87 -20.59 -7.73
C PHE A 215 24.55 -20.19 -9.04
N GLY A 216 24.68 -18.90 -9.27
CA GLY A 216 25.33 -18.36 -10.46
C GLY A 216 25.49 -16.83 -10.42
N ASN A 217 26.68 -16.36 -10.86
CA ASN A 217 27.06 -14.94 -10.84
C ASN A 217 26.68 -14.20 -12.14
N GLY A 218 25.73 -14.70 -12.91
CA GLY A 218 25.27 -14.05 -14.13
C GLY A 218 24.30 -12.90 -13.90
N PRO A 219 24.17 -12.01 -14.86
CA PRO A 219 23.17 -10.95 -14.81
C PRO A 219 21.76 -11.53 -14.91
N LEU A 220 20.78 -10.74 -14.46
CA LEU A 220 19.37 -10.93 -14.79
C LEU A 220 19.06 -10.08 -16.01
N SER A 221 18.49 -10.67 -17.05
CA SER A 221 17.94 -9.95 -18.20
C SER A 221 16.41 -10.00 -18.18
N ILE A 222 15.77 -8.89 -18.55
CA ILE A 222 14.32 -8.75 -18.62
C ILE A 222 13.96 -8.35 -20.04
N GLY A 223 13.13 -9.18 -20.70
CA GLY A 223 12.70 -8.99 -22.08
C GLY A 223 13.60 -9.62 -23.15
N ALA A 224 14.69 -10.29 -22.78
CA ALA A 224 15.55 -11.07 -23.70
C ALA A 224 16.50 -11.99 -22.93
N GLU A 225 17.31 -12.78 -23.63
CA GLU A 225 18.51 -13.38 -23.06
C GLU A 225 19.58 -12.31 -22.77
N SER A 226 20.53 -12.62 -21.87
CA SER A 226 21.59 -11.66 -21.49
C SER A 226 22.50 -11.20 -22.64
N ASN A 227 22.51 -11.92 -23.75
CA ASN A 227 23.21 -11.55 -24.98
C ASN A 227 22.32 -10.82 -26.00
N GLY A 228 21.06 -10.51 -25.64
CA GLY A 228 20.07 -9.89 -26.51
C GLY A 228 19.36 -10.85 -27.47
N ALA A 229 19.60 -12.15 -27.38
CA ALA A 229 18.87 -13.14 -28.17
C ALA A 229 17.46 -13.38 -27.62
N ALA A 230 16.61 -14.00 -28.44
CA ALA A 230 15.24 -14.35 -28.08
C ALA A 230 14.43 -13.22 -27.41
N PRO A 231 14.40 -12.01 -27.99
CA PRO A 231 13.73 -10.87 -27.40
C PRO A 231 12.21 -11.07 -27.38
N PHE A 232 11.60 -10.73 -26.24
CA PHE A 232 10.15 -10.69 -26.08
C PHE A 232 9.57 -9.49 -26.83
N ALA A 233 8.49 -9.72 -27.57
CA ALA A 233 7.77 -8.66 -28.27
C ALA A 233 6.52 -8.31 -27.45
N GLY A 234 6.63 -7.30 -26.60
CA GLY A 234 5.56 -6.90 -25.71
C GLY A 234 6.00 -5.91 -24.65
N ASP A 235 5.18 -5.69 -23.67
CA ASP A 235 5.40 -4.76 -22.58
C ASP A 235 5.47 -5.52 -21.24
N ILE A 236 6.33 -5.04 -20.38
CA ILE A 236 6.56 -5.59 -19.04
C ILE A 236 6.44 -4.46 -18.03
N ASP A 237 5.72 -4.70 -16.95
CA ASP A 237 5.48 -3.76 -15.88
C ASP A 237 5.63 -4.40 -14.51
N ASP A 238 5.91 -3.61 -13.48
CA ASP A 238 5.92 -4.00 -12.07
C ASP A 238 6.65 -5.32 -11.79
N PHE A 239 7.94 -5.39 -12.15
CA PHE A 239 8.76 -6.58 -12.01
C PHE A 239 9.32 -6.72 -10.58
N ARG A 240 8.97 -7.80 -9.89
CA ARG A 240 9.35 -8.04 -8.48
C ARG A 240 9.97 -9.41 -8.27
N ILE A 241 10.92 -9.49 -7.34
CA ILE A 241 11.59 -10.73 -6.91
C ILE A 241 11.41 -10.90 -5.40
N TYR A 242 10.96 -12.08 -4.98
CA TYR A 242 10.74 -12.44 -3.58
C TYR A 242 11.59 -13.63 -3.16
N GLU A 243 12.11 -13.61 -1.94
CA GLU A 243 12.63 -14.79 -1.26
C GLU A 243 11.47 -15.65 -0.76
N GLY A 244 11.55 -16.96 -0.99
CA GLY A 244 10.49 -17.89 -0.63
C GLY A 244 9.42 -18.08 -1.69
N ALA A 245 8.72 -19.19 -1.60
CA ALA A 245 7.61 -19.54 -2.46
C ALA A 245 6.34 -18.83 -1.95
N LEU A 246 5.82 -17.90 -2.72
CA LEU A 246 4.54 -17.23 -2.45
C LEU A 246 3.38 -18.23 -2.58
N THR A 247 2.28 -17.92 -1.91
CA THR A 247 1.06 -18.73 -1.89
C THR A 247 0.06 -18.33 -2.97
N GLY A 248 -1.02 -19.09 -3.13
CA GLY A 248 -2.13 -18.69 -4.00
C GLY A 248 -2.87 -17.44 -3.49
N GLU A 249 -2.90 -17.24 -2.18
CA GLU A 249 -3.46 -16.03 -1.57
C GLU A 249 -2.59 -14.80 -1.86
N ASP A 250 -1.27 -14.96 -1.83
CA ASP A 250 -0.34 -13.91 -2.25
C ASP A 250 -0.51 -13.56 -3.74
N ALA A 251 -0.72 -14.57 -4.60
CA ALA A 251 -0.98 -14.37 -6.02
C ALA A 251 -2.26 -13.55 -6.27
N LEU A 252 -3.35 -13.88 -5.56
CA LEU A 252 -4.60 -13.11 -5.60
C LEU A 252 -4.40 -11.69 -5.08
N ALA A 253 -3.63 -11.51 -4.00
CA ALA A 253 -3.36 -10.20 -3.43
C ALA A 253 -2.54 -9.32 -4.38
N LEU A 254 -1.54 -9.88 -5.08
CA LEU A 254 -0.74 -9.17 -6.08
C LEU A 254 -1.55 -8.78 -7.32
N TYR A 255 -2.46 -9.63 -7.75
CA TYR A 255 -3.37 -9.37 -8.86
C TYR A 255 -4.46 -8.37 -8.49
N ASN A 256 -5.08 -8.51 -7.31
CA ASN A 256 -6.12 -7.65 -6.76
C ASN A 256 -7.22 -7.29 -7.78
N ASP A 257 -7.82 -8.31 -8.40
CA ASP A 257 -8.88 -8.15 -9.41
C ASP A 257 -8.50 -7.21 -10.55
N GLY A 258 -7.26 -7.27 -10.99
CA GLY A 258 -6.72 -6.45 -12.09
C GLY A 258 -6.29 -5.04 -11.70
N LYS A 259 -6.29 -4.71 -10.40
CA LYS A 259 -5.92 -3.38 -9.88
C LYS A 259 -4.49 -3.33 -9.30
N GLY A 260 -3.81 -4.48 -9.24
CA GLY A 260 -2.52 -4.57 -8.56
C GLY A 260 -2.64 -4.45 -7.03
N ASP A 261 -1.52 -4.57 -6.35
CA ASP A 261 -1.47 -4.54 -4.88
C ASP A 261 -1.04 -3.17 -4.32
N PHE A 262 -1.17 -2.13 -5.10
CA PHE A 262 -0.94 -0.76 -4.62
C PHE A 262 -2.05 -0.34 -3.66
N ALA A 263 -1.69 0.54 -2.71
CA ALA A 263 -2.67 1.12 -1.81
C ALA A 263 -3.69 1.96 -2.61
N ALA A 264 -4.96 1.77 -2.32
CA ALA A 264 -6.01 2.60 -2.89
C ALA A 264 -6.13 3.90 -2.07
N ILE A 265 -6.06 5.03 -2.74
CA ILE A 265 -6.25 6.33 -2.11
C ILE A 265 -7.74 6.61 -2.01
N THR A 266 -8.23 6.79 -0.80
CA THR A 266 -9.66 7.06 -0.55
C THR A 266 -10.06 8.41 -1.11
N ARG A 267 -11.08 8.43 -1.96
CA ARG A 267 -11.57 9.66 -2.61
C ARG A 267 -10.50 10.42 -3.39
N GLU A 268 -9.60 9.72 -4.07
CA GLU A 268 -8.50 10.33 -4.83
C GLU A 268 -8.99 11.38 -5.84
N SER A 269 -10.12 11.13 -6.53
CA SER A 269 -10.71 12.07 -7.49
C SER A 269 -11.23 13.38 -6.86
N ASP A 270 -11.49 13.37 -5.57
CA ASP A 270 -12.07 14.50 -4.82
C ASP A 270 -10.98 15.25 -4.01
N LEU A 271 -9.69 14.92 -4.23
CA LEU A 271 -8.55 15.58 -3.59
C LEU A 271 -8.28 16.95 -4.22
N ASN A 272 -8.42 18.01 -3.44
CA ASN A 272 -8.02 19.37 -3.80
C ASN A 272 -6.56 19.69 -3.43
N GLY A 273 -5.98 18.94 -2.50
CA GLY A 273 -4.58 19.03 -2.13
C GLY A 273 -4.15 17.87 -1.26
N TRP A 274 -2.91 17.40 -1.45
CA TRP A 274 -2.37 16.29 -0.70
C TRP A 274 -0.85 16.40 -0.50
N TRP A 275 -0.42 16.46 0.75
CA TRP A 275 0.98 16.60 1.14
C TRP A 275 1.36 15.50 2.11
N LEU A 276 2.34 14.68 1.74
CA LEU A 276 2.86 13.57 2.58
C LEU A 276 3.66 14.05 3.81
N MET A 277 3.94 15.33 3.89
CA MET A 277 4.59 16.00 5.01
C MET A 277 6.06 15.65 5.27
N GLY A 278 6.61 14.57 4.72
CA GLY A 278 8.01 14.22 4.98
C GLY A 278 8.68 13.32 3.96
N GLU A 279 7.97 12.38 3.36
CA GLU A 279 8.52 11.35 2.47
C GLU A 279 9.17 11.94 1.22
N ASN A 280 8.45 12.82 0.53
CA ASN A 280 8.89 13.47 -0.70
C ASN A 280 9.25 14.96 -0.50
N ALA A 281 9.45 15.40 0.74
CA ALA A 281 9.86 16.77 1.04
C ALA A 281 11.25 17.09 0.46
N THR A 282 11.44 18.33 0.01
CA THR A 282 12.77 18.83 -0.33
C THR A 282 13.49 19.38 0.91
N PHE A 283 14.81 19.28 0.92
CA PHE A 283 15.64 19.63 2.06
C PHE A 283 16.63 20.74 1.71
N GLY A 284 16.88 21.63 2.69
CA GLY A 284 17.89 22.69 2.57
C GLY A 284 19.32 22.11 2.50
N ASN A 285 20.18 22.78 1.74
CA ASN A 285 21.52 22.32 1.36
C ASN A 285 22.51 22.01 2.51
N ASN A 286 22.18 22.31 3.76
CA ASN A 286 23.13 22.21 4.88
C ASN A 286 22.63 21.42 6.10
N VAL A 287 21.38 20.94 6.10
CA VAL A 287 20.81 20.22 7.25
C VAL A 287 19.81 19.20 6.72
N SER A 288 20.19 17.95 6.70
CA SER A 288 19.41 16.82 6.12
C SER A 288 18.04 16.57 6.75
N ASP A 289 17.73 17.21 7.88
CA ASP A 289 16.47 17.09 8.60
C ASP A 289 15.61 18.38 8.60
N THR A 290 16.05 19.43 7.88
CA THR A 290 15.29 20.67 7.75
C THR A 290 14.54 20.67 6.43
N ILE A 291 13.21 20.68 6.51
CA ILE A 291 12.33 20.74 5.35
C ILE A 291 12.42 22.13 4.69
N GLU A 292 12.48 22.16 3.37
CA GLU A 292 12.42 23.38 2.56
C GLU A 292 11.05 23.53 1.91
N SER A 293 10.50 22.46 1.35
CA SER A 293 9.13 22.42 0.86
C SER A 293 8.57 20.98 0.83
N VAL A 294 7.26 20.88 0.84
CA VAL A 294 6.50 19.63 0.66
C VAL A 294 5.65 19.78 -0.60
N PRO A 295 5.87 18.97 -1.64
CA PRO A 295 5.08 19.04 -2.87
C PRO A 295 3.64 18.56 -2.64
N ASP A 296 2.72 19.08 -3.44
CA ASP A 296 1.38 18.54 -3.58
C ASP A 296 1.42 17.26 -4.43
N ASN A 297 0.72 16.21 -4.00
CA ASN A 297 0.62 14.93 -4.71
C ASN A 297 -0.73 14.73 -5.41
N SER A 298 -1.71 15.59 -5.17
CA SER A 298 -2.99 15.54 -5.88
C SER A 298 -2.91 16.11 -7.31
N GLY A 299 -1.92 16.94 -7.58
CA GLY A 299 -1.82 17.70 -8.83
C GLY A 299 -2.78 18.89 -8.94
N ASN A 300 -3.61 19.15 -7.92
CA ASN A 300 -4.65 20.17 -7.93
C ASN A 300 -4.31 21.41 -7.11
N SER A 301 -3.19 21.40 -6.38
CA SER A 301 -2.80 22.46 -5.47
C SER A 301 -1.33 22.86 -5.66
N VAL A 302 -0.80 23.61 -4.70
CA VAL A 302 0.57 24.13 -4.69
C VAL A 302 1.42 23.46 -3.62
N SER A 303 2.73 23.45 -3.79
CA SER A 303 3.65 23.03 -2.73
C SER A 303 3.55 23.93 -1.51
N ILE A 304 3.68 23.34 -0.33
CA ILE A 304 3.76 24.08 0.94
C ILE A 304 5.23 24.33 1.28
N ASN A 305 5.60 25.59 1.46
CA ASN A 305 6.99 25.99 1.67
C ASN A 305 7.27 26.21 3.16
N ALA A 306 8.48 25.87 3.57
CA ALA A 306 8.91 26.07 4.96
C ALA A 306 9.10 27.55 5.28
N VAL A 307 8.63 27.94 6.47
CA VAL A 307 8.98 29.20 7.13
C VAL A 307 9.77 28.86 8.38
N GLY A 308 10.96 29.41 8.49
CA GLY A 308 11.91 29.01 9.54
C GLY A 308 12.60 27.69 9.24
N THR A 309 12.64 26.79 10.20
CA THR A 309 13.34 25.52 10.11
C THR A 309 12.51 24.35 10.66
N PRO A 310 11.33 24.06 10.06
CA PRO A 310 10.58 22.86 10.43
C PRO A 310 11.41 21.61 10.13
N LYS A 311 11.20 20.56 10.92
CA LYS A 311 12.07 19.37 10.89
C LYS A 311 11.35 18.17 10.33
N ARG A 312 12.04 17.38 9.51
CA ARG A 312 11.64 16.03 9.19
C ARG A 312 11.85 15.12 10.40
N VAL A 313 10.85 14.36 10.75
CA VAL A 313 10.87 13.38 11.85
C VAL A 313 10.20 12.08 11.39
N PHE A 314 10.35 11.01 12.14
CA PHE A 314 9.59 9.79 11.85
C PHE A 314 8.09 10.05 11.99
N GLY A 315 7.34 9.63 10.98
CA GLY A 315 5.90 9.74 10.87
C GLY A 315 5.13 8.77 11.78
N TYR A 316 3.86 8.55 11.47
CA TYR A 316 3.10 7.51 12.14
C TYR A 316 3.61 6.12 11.74
N SER A 317 3.24 5.06 12.47
CA SER A 317 3.94 3.77 12.49
C SER A 317 4.03 3.00 11.17
N PHE A 318 3.35 3.42 10.13
CA PHE A 318 3.26 2.70 8.86
C PHE A 318 3.83 3.54 7.73
N SER A 319 4.70 2.92 6.96
CA SER A 319 5.30 3.53 5.78
C SER A 319 4.33 3.46 4.61
N PRO A 320 4.13 4.54 3.86
CA PRO A 320 3.45 4.45 2.58
C PRO A 320 4.16 3.44 1.67
N ASN A 321 3.41 2.60 0.94
CA ASN A 321 3.95 1.46 0.16
C ASN A 321 5.18 1.76 -0.70
N LEU A 322 5.36 3.01 -1.12
CA LEU A 322 6.43 3.42 -2.02
C LEU A 322 7.62 4.08 -1.32
N PHE A 323 7.62 4.17 0.01
CA PHE A 323 8.70 4.79 0.78
C PHE A 323 9.23 3.82 1.82
N PRO A 324 10.54 3.78 2.06
CA PRO A 324 11.15 2.85 3.01
C PRO A 324 10.77 3.11 4.47
N GLU A 325 10.34 4.33 4.77
CA GLU A 325 9.96 4.78 6.12
C GLU A 325 8.93 5.90 6.02
N SER A 326 8.02 6.00 6.99
CA SER A 326 7.11 7.13 7.12
C SER A 326 7.80 8.32 7.78
N TYR A 327 7.58 9.50 7.23
CA TYR A 327 8.14 10.76 7.72
C TYR A 327 7.07 11.86 7.82
N ALA A 328 7.23 12.68 8.82
CA ALA A 328 6.34 13.78 9.17
C ALA A 328 7.09 15.11 9.29
N THR A 329 6.35 16.20 9.30
CA THR A 329 6.87 17.54 9.62
C THR A 329 6.67 17.85 11.09
N ARG A 330 7.76 18.15 11.80
CA ARG A 330 7.73 18.74 13.14
C ARG A 330 7.69 20.25 13.07
N THR A 331 6.64 20.82 13.63
CA THR A 331 6.50 22.25 13.85
C THR A 331 6.82 22.59 15.33
N SER A 332 7.26 23.79 15.62
CA SER A 332 7.67 24.16 16.96
C SER A 332 7.59 25.66 17.20
N ALA A 333 7.64 26.07 18.44
CA ALA A 333 7.67 27.47 18.84
C ALA A 333 8.78 28.27 18.13
N GLY A 334 8.48 29.47 17.67
CA GLY A 334 9.24 30.24 16.69
C GLY A 334 8.61 30.05 15.30
N PRO A 335 9.07 30.72 14.27
CA PRO A 335 8.47 30.63 12.94
C PRO A 335 8.90 29.31 12.22
N ASN A 336 8.56 28.14 12.80
CA ASN A 336 8.90 26.84 12.26
C ASN A 336 7.62 26.11 11.85
N PHE A 337 7.10 26.41 10.67
CA PHE A 337 5.83 25.91 10.13
C PHE A 337 5.91 25.84 8.61
N LEU A 338 4.83 25.40 7.97
CA LEU A 338 4.71 25.34 6.52
C LEU A 338 3.65 26.33 6.04
N LEU A 339 3.86 26.95 4.87
CA LEU A 339 3.01 27.98 4.30
C LEU A 339 2.81 27.74 2.80
N ALA A 340 1.57 27.60 2.36
CA ALA A 340 1.19 27.72 0.97
C ALA A 340 0.67 29.14 0.71
N THR A 341 1.12 29.75 -0.39
CA THR A 341 0.52 31.01 -0.86
C THR A 341 -0.90 30.77 -1.34
N ASN A 342 -1.72 31.81 -1.30
CA ASN A 342 -3.11 31.71 -1.73
C ASN A 342 -3.27 30.99 -3.08
N ASP A 343 -4.11 29.99 -3.09
CA ASP A 343 -4.47 29.18 -4.26
C ASP A 343 -5.97 28.88 -4.25
N SER A 344 -6.55 28.66 -5.44
CA SER A 344 -7.99 28.39 -5.57
C SER A 344 -8.40 27.06 -4.95
N SER A 345 -7.49 26.10 -4.80
CA SER A 345 -7.75 24.81 -4.11
C SER A 345 -8.10 24.97 -2.63
N PHE A 346 -7.88 26.14 -2.04
CA PHE A 346 -8.23 26.44 -0.65
C PHE A 346 -9.56 27.22 -0.51
N ASP A 347 -10.26 27.50 -1.62
CA ASP A 347 -11.42 28.39 -1.65
C ASP A 347 -12.73 27.60 -1.81
N PHE A 348 -13.26 27.14 -0.71
CA PHE A 348 -14.44 26.28 -0.67
C PHE A 348 -15.78 27.06 -0.68
N ALA A 349 -15.74 28.38 -0.62
CA ALA A 349 -16.94 29.25 -0.69
C ALA A 349 -18.12 28.73 0.15
N ASP A 350 -19.21 28.32 -0.53
CA ASP A 350 -20.43 27.80 0.08
C ASP A 350 -20.51 26.26 0.00
N GLU A 351 -19.41 25.59 -0.37
CA GLU A 351 -19.39 24.17 -0.68
C GLU A 351 -18.96 23.31 0.50
N ASP A 352 -19.21 22.01 0.35
CA ASP A 352 -18.72 20.96 1.25
C ASP A 352 -17.21 20.85 1.14
N PHE A 353 -16.55 20.53 2.23
CA PHE A 353 -15.13 20.17 2.18
C PHE A 353 -14.70 19.41 3.43
N SER A 354 -13.57 18.72 3.32
CA SER A 354 -12.96 18.00 4.43
C SER A 354 -11.45 18.20 4.48
N VAL A 355 -10.92 18.18 5.70
CA VAL A 355 -9.48 18.19 5.97
C VAL A 355 -9.13 16.97 6.79
N SER A 356 -8.21 16.15 6.31
CA SER A 356 -7.71 14.95 6.98
C SER A 356 -6.21 15.11 7.24
N LEU A 357 -5.75 14.71 8.42
CA LEU A 357 -4.32 14.70 8.77
C LEU A 357 -4.04 13.74 9.91
N TRP A 358 -2.78 13.30 10.02
CA TRP A 358 -2.26 12.69 11.24
C TRP A 358 -1.53 13.74 12.07
N ALA A 359 -1.73 13.72 13.39
CA ALA A 359 -1.05 14.63 14.28
C ALA A 359 -0.73 14.00 15.63
N ARG A 360 0.37 14.44 16.26
CA ARG A 360 0.71 14.12 17.65
C ARG A 360 1.30 15.32 18.39
N SER A 361 1.07 15.38 19.69
CA SER A 361 1.67 16.39 20.55
C SER A 361 1.85 15.87 21.97
N ALA A 362 3.03 16.09 22.53
CA ALA A 362 3.35 15.66 23.90
C ALA A 362 2.70 16.50 25.01
N ASN A 363 2.24 17.73 24.71
CA ASN A 363 1.89 18.74 25.71
C ASN A 363 0.51 19.38 25.47
N GLY A 364 -0.48 18.60 25.04
CA GLY A 364 -1.83 19.11 24.78
C GLY A 364 -1.92 20.09 23.61
N GLY A 365 -0.90 20.22 22.79
CA GLY A 365 -0.86 21.10 21.61
C GLY A 365 -0.67 22.60 21.92
N GLY A 366 -0.73 23.01 23.18
CA GLY A 366 -0.74 24.42 23.59
C GLY A 366 -2.11 25.08 23.40
N GLN A 367 -2.24 26.37 23.72
CA GLN A 367 -3.52 27.07 23.65
C GLN A 367 -3.63 27.92 22.38
N TRP A 368 -4.67 27.70 21.61
CA TRP A 368 -4.98 28.39 20.34
C TRP A 368 -3.91 28.18 19.26
N ASN A 369 -3.09 27.14 19.37
CA ASN A 369 -2.11 26.80 18.36
C ASN A 369 -2.78 26.07 17.20
N LYS A 370 -2.35 26.37 15.98
CA LYS A 370 -3.01 25.89 14.76
C LYS A 370 -2.36 24.61 14.25
N LEU A 371 -3.16 23.57 14.07
CA LEU A 371 -2.77 22.45 13.22
C LEU A 371 -2.72 22.94 11.77
N PHE A 372 -3.73 23.72 11.37
CA PHE A 372 -3.77 24.43 10.10
C PHE A 372 -4.72 25.62 10.18
N GLN A 373 -4.50 26.60 9.30
CA GLN A 373 -5.39 27.76 9.13
C GLN A 373 -5.29 28.29 7.71
N ARG A 374 -6.43 28.46 7.04
CA ARG A 374 -6.56 29.36 5.91
C ARG A 374 -7.24 30.62 6.39
N ASN A 375 -6.64 31.78 6.09
CA ASN A 375 -7.16 33.07 6.55
C ASN A 375 -6.83 34.18 5.53
N ASN A 376 -7.82 34.91 5.10
CA ASN A 376 -7.67 36.01 4.11
C ASN A 376 -7.15 37.33 4.70
N GLY A 377 -6.67 37.34 5.94
CA GLY A 377 -6.22 38.55 6.64
C GLY A 377 -7.37 39.42 7.16
N GLY A 378 -8.63 39.03 6.94
CA GLY A 378 -9.85 39.63 7.43
C GLY A 378 -10.55 38.73 8.45
N ASN A 379 -11.84 38.54 8.25
CA ASN A 379 -12.66 37.73 9.14
C ASN A 379 -13.04 36.36 8.55
N VAL A 380 -12.66 36.06 7.31
CA VAL A 380 -12.95 34.76 6.68
C VAL A 380 -11.83 33.80 6.97
N PHE A 381 -12.17 32.67 7.58
CA PHE A 381 -11.21 31.59 7.82
C PHE A 381 -11.88 30.24 8.01
N TRP A 382 -11.10 29.20 7.82
CA TRP A 382 -11.34 27.86 8.34
C TRP A 382 -10.06 27.34 8.99
N GLN A 383 -10.16 26.71 10.17
CA GLN A 383 -9.01 26.34 10.96
C GLN A 383 -9.29 25.21 11.94
N ALA A 384 -8.25 24.43 12.26
CA ALA A 384 -8.23 23.56 13.42
C ALA A 384 -7.16 24.03 14.41
N GLU A 385 -7.55 24.22 15.67
CA GLU A 385 -6.67 24.75 16.71
C GLU A 385 -6.84 24.02 18.05
N THR A 386 -5.79 23.96 18.86
CA THR A 386 -5.81 23.32 20.16
C THR A 386 -6.34 24.25 21.25
N ASP A 387 -7.08 23.71 22.22
CA ASP A 387 -7.66 24.48 23.35
C ASP A 387 -6.68 24.68 24.52
N GLY A 388 -5.53 23.98 24.51
CA GLY A 388 -4.55 23.96 25.61
C GLY A 388 -4.79 22.85 26.63
N GLY A 389 -5.93 22.17 26.57
CA GLY A 389 -6.27 21.02 27.40
C GLY A 389 -6.20 19.68 26.65
N GLY A 390 -5.72 19.70 25.40
CA GLY A 390 -5.57 18.51 24.56
C GLY A 390 -6.72 18.25 23.61
N LYS A 391 -7.72 19.10 23.55
CA LYS A 391 -8.81 19.03 22.57
C LYS A 391 -8.46 19.87 21.34
N VAL A 392 -9.12 19.58 20.22
CA VAL A 392 -9.02 20.38 18.99
C VAL A 392 -10.35 21.05 18.69
N ILE A 393 -10.30 22.30 18.32
CA ILE A 393 -11.43 23.14 17.94
C ILE A 393 -11.43 23.25 16.42
N TRP A 394 -12.48 22.77 15.77
CA TRP A 394 -12.77 23.02 14.37
C TRP A 394 -13.65 24.24 14.24
N ASN A 395 -13.20 25.26 13.52
CA ASN A 395 -13.84 26.55 13.45
C ASN A 395 -13.84 27.11 12.04
N ILE A 396 -15.02 27.51 11.57
CA ILE A 396 -15.21 28.23 10.30
C ILE A 396 -15.87 29.58 10.54
N ARG A 397 -15.50 30.59 9.77
CA ARG A 397 -16.05 31.92 9.91
C ARG A 397 -16.18 32.67 8.57
N SER A 398 -17.35 33.23 8.30
CA SER A 398 -17.63 34.02 7.11
C SER A 398 -17.31 35.51 7.29
N GLY A 399 -17.26 36.25 6.17
CA GLY A 399 -16.85 37.64 6.12
C GLY A 399 -17.78 38.64 6.86
N ASP A 400 -19.02 38.28 7.11
CA ASP A 400 -19.98 39.00 7.92
C ASP A 400 -19.78 38.78 9.43
N GLY A 401 -18.83 37.95 9.81
CA GLY A 401 -18.46 37.69 11.19
C GLY A 401 -19.23 36.55 11.84
N GLN A 402 -20.09 35.86 11.11
CA GLN A 402 -20.75 34.65 11.60
C GLN A 402 -19.73 33.49 11.75
N ASN A 403 -19.92 32.69 12.80
CA ASN A 403 -18.95 31.69 13.22
C ASN A 403 -19.66 30.41 13.64
N SER A 404 -19.15 29.29 13.21
CA SER A 404 -19.53 27.98 13.70
C SER A 404 -18.29 27.21 14.19
N GLU A 405 -18.42 26.60 15.35
CA GLU A 405 -17.32 25.96 16.05
C GLU A 405 -17.78 24.68 16.75
N ILE A 406 -17.02 23.63 16.58
CA ILE A 406 -17.14 22.40 17.36
C ILE A 406 -15.80 22.06 18.00
N GLN A 407 -15.84 21.29 19.08
CA GLN A 407 -14.65 20.85 19.80
C GLN A 407 -14.65 19.34 19.94
N THR A 408 -13.51 18.70 19.71
CA THR A 408 -13.34 17.26 19.95
C THR A 408 -13.32 16.93 21.44
N ASN A 409 -13.42 15.66 21.78
CA ASN A 409 -12.99 15.16 23.07
C ASN A 409 -11.46 15.33 23.22
N ASN A 410 -10.91 15.04 24.40
CA ASN A 410 -9.47 15.19 24.62
C ASN A 410 -8.70 14.15 23.77
N ILE A 411 -7.77 14.64 22.94
CA ILE A 411 -6.94 13.85 22.04
C ILE A 411 -5.49 13.82 22.54
N PHE A 412 -4.89 15.00 22.75
CA PHE A 412 -3.48 15.15 23.10
C PHE A 412 -3.29 15.09 24.62
N SER A 413 -3.60 13.98 25.25
CA SER A 413 -3.56 13.80 26.71
C SER A 413 -2.16 13.60 27.31
N GLY A 414 -1.09 13.91 26.56
CA GLY A 414 0.30 13.84 27.02
C GLY A 414 1.02 12.52 26.75
N ASN A 415 0.40 11.59 26.03
CA ASN A 415 1.01 10.31 25.64
C ASN A 415 1.88 10.41 24.37
N ASN A 416 1.83 11.53 23.63
CA ASN A 416 2.53 11.74 22.35
C ASN A 416 2.19 10.67 21.29
N ALA A 417 1.00 10.08 21.39
CA ALA A 417 0.51 9.13 20.38
C ALA A 417 0.08 9.87 19.10
N TRP A 418 0.18 9.19 17.97
CA TRP A 418 -0.40 9.64 16.73
C TRP A 418 -1.90 9.43 16.73
N HIS A 419 -2.63 10.41 16.23
CA HIS A 419 -4.06 10.37 16.03
C HIS A 419 -4.40 10.83 14.61
N HIS A 420 -5.31 10.12 13.97
CA HIS A 420 -5.93 10.53 12.71
C HIS A 420 -7.07 11.49 13.00
N LEU A 421 -7.07 12.65 12.37
CA LEU A 421 -8.06 13.70 12.57
C LEU A 421 -8.73 14.04 11.24
N VAL A 422 -10.05 14.10 11.23
CA VAL A 422 -10.82 14.60 10.09
C VAL A 422 -11.75 15.70 10.58
N PHE A 423 -11.77 16.81 9.86
CA PHE A 423 -12.65 17.96 10.09
C PHE A 423 -13.41 18.23 8.80
N LEU A 424 -14.71 18.38 8.87
CA LEU A 424 -15.51 18.63 7.68
C LEU A 424 -16.63 19.66 7.90
N ARG A 425 -17.02 20.27 6.80
CA ARG A 425 -18.24 21.04 6.61
C ARG A 425 -19.16 20.28 5.68
N ASP A 426 -20.38 20.00 6.10
CA ASP A 426 -21.44 19.39 5.32
C ASP A 426 -22.62 20.36 5.22
N THR A 427 -22.78 20.98 4.08
CA THR A 427 -23.83 21.99 3.83
C THR A 427 -25.18 21.32 3.57
N GLN A 428 -25.22 20.04 3.21
CA GLN A 428 -26.45 19.29 2.97
C GLN A 428 -27.12 18.90 4.28
N THR A 429 -26.34 18.39 5.23
CA THR A 429 -26.83 18.10 6.59
C THR A 429 -26.76 19.31 7.51
N GLN A 430 -26.08 20.37 7.09
CA GLN A 430 -25.89 21.61 7.83
C GLN A 430 -25.12 21.40 9.14
N GLU A 431 -24.06 20.60 9.07
CA GLU A 431 -23.25 20.20 10.21
C GLU A 431 -21.77 20.43 10.00
N LEU A 432 -21.09 20.77 11.09
CA LEU A 432 -19.67 20.55 11.23
C LEU A 432 -19.45 19.21 11.93
N ARG A 433 -18.54 18.40 11.44
CA ARG A 433 -18.15 17.15 12.10
C ARG A 433 -16.64 17.08 12.32
N ALA A 434 -16.23 16.38 13.35
CA ALA A 434 -14.84 16.08 13.64
C ALA A 434 -14.73 14.61 14.05
N TYR A 435 -13.76 13.93 13.49
CA TYR A 435 -13.45 12.53 13.81
C TYR A 435 -12.04 12.42 14.38
N VAL A 436 -11.88 11.50 15.30
CA VAL A 436 -10.59 11.12 15.89
C VAL A 436 -10.49 9.59 15.80
N ASP A 437 -9.45 9.12 15.12
CA ASP A 437 -9.20 7.68 14.92
C ASP A 437 -10.44 6.96 14.36
N SER A 438 -11.04 7.53 13.33
CA SER A 438 -12.30 7.16 12.66
C SER A 438 -13.60 7.33 13.48
N GLU A 439 -13.54 7.69 14.76
CA GLU A 439 -14.71 7.85 15.61
C GLU A 439 -15.20 9.31 15.63
N LEU A 440 -16.51 9.53 15.50
CA LEU A 440 -17.11 10.88 15.65
C LEU A 440 -16.80 11.43 17.05
N SER A 441 -16.14 12.58 17.10
CA SER A 441 -15.65 13.16 18.35
C SER A 441 -16.14 14.59 18.52
N ILE A 442 -17.24 14.78 19.23
CA ILE A 442 -17.84 16.08 19.53
C ILE A 442 -18.05 16.27 21.02
N ASN A 443 -17.40 17.28 21.57
CA ASN A 443 -17.65 17.77 22.93
C ASN A 443 -18.72 18.86 22.91
N LEU A 444 -19.93 18.51 23.22
CA LEU A 444 -21.08 19.44 23.19
C LEU A 444 -20.88 20.72 24.04
N GLY A 445 -20.03 20.67 25.06
CA GLY A 445 -19.70 21.85 25.88
C GLY A 445 -18.82 22.89 25.19
N GLY A 446 -18.22 22.55 24.04
CA GLY A 446 -17.36 23.43 23.25
C GLY A 446 -17.96 23.84 21.90
N THR A 447 -19.23 23.51 21.66
CA THR A 447 -19.91 23.87 20.41
C THR A 447 -20.50 25.28 20.49
N VAL A 448 -20.24 26.11 19.47
CA VAL A 448 -20.71 27.51 19.37
C VAL A 448 -21.19 27.80 17.96
N GLY A 449 -22.40 28.36 17.80
CA GLY A 449 -23.01 28.64 16.50
C GLY A 449 -23.50 27.38 15.80
N ALA A 450 -24.06 27.56 14.63
CA ALA A 450 -24.49 26.49 13.74
C ALA A 450 -23.82 26.66 12.37
N GLU A 451 -23.65 25.58 11.62
CA GLU A 451 -23.12 25.66 10.25
C GLU A 451 -23.96 26.61 9.39
N THR A 452 -25.29 26.56 9.53
CA THR A 452 -26.25 27.44 8.83
C THR A 452 -26.09 28.92 9.11
N ASP A 453 -25.40 29.31 10.16
CA ASP A 453 -25.13 30.73 10.46
C ASP A 453 -23.97 31.24 9.59
N VAL A 454 -23.12 30.35 9.06
CA VAL A 454 -21.92 30.70 8.31
C VAL A 454 -22.23 30.76 6.83
N ASN A 455 -22.13 31.97 6.27
CA ASN A 455 -22.24 32.18 4.84
C ASN A 455 -20.97 31.75 4.10
N SER A 456 -20.69 32.34 2.95
CA SER A 456 -19.55 32.01 2.11
C SER A 456 -18.21 32.15 2.84
N LEU A 457 -17.35 31.16 2.64
CA LEU A 457 -15.93 31.17 3.02
C LEU A 457 -15.04 31.67 1.87
N GLU A 458 -15.67 32.27 0.82
CA GLU A 458 -14.94 32.85 -0.31
C GLU A 458 -13.99 33.96 0.15
N GLY A 459 -12.82 33.97 -0.43
CA GLY A 459 -11.84 35.04 -0.20
C GLY A 459 -10.41 34.48 -0.17
N GLY A 460 -9.50 35.16 -0.87
CA GLY A 460 -8.09 34.80 -0.90
C GLY A 460 -7.46 34.73 0.49
N GLY A 461 -6.35 34.04 0.60
CA GLY A 461 -5.57 33.96 1.85
C GLY A 461 -4.61 32.78 1.85
N ASP A 462 -3.50 32.96 2.53
CA ASP A 462 -2.49 31.93 2.63
C ASP A 462 -2.94 30.79 3.56
N PHE A 463 -2.48 29.60 3.26
CA PHE A 463 -2.75 28.41 4.06
C PHE A 463 -1.52 28.04 4.89
N GLY A 464 -1.62 28.23 6.20
CA GLY A 464 -0.60 27.88 7.19
C GLY A 464 -0.85 26.48 7.76
N VAL A 465 0.19 25.66 7.81
CA VAL A 465 0.18 24.33 8.43
C VAL A 465 1.14 24.30 9.59
N GLY A 466 0.62 24.02 10.78
CA GLY A 466 1.35 24.09 12.03
C GLY A 466 1.47 25.49 12.65
N ALA A 467 0.83 26.51 12.05
CA ALA A 467 0.74 27.87 12.60
C ALA A 467 -0.34 28.69 11.87
N GLU A 468 -0.62 29.89 12.36
CA GLU A 468 -1.25 30.95 11.55
C GLU A 468 -0.33 31.32 10.37
N SER A 469 -0.90 31.82 9.27
CA SER A 469 -0.12 32.22 8.10
C SER A 469 0.91 33.32 8.38
N ASN A 470 0.76 34.07 9.46
CA ASN A 470 1.73 35.08 9.93
C ASN A 470 2.82 34.49 10.88
N GLY A 471 2.79 33.18 11.13
CA GLY A 471 3.74 32.46 12.02
C GLY A 471 3.42 32.51 13.51
N ASN A 472 2.28 33.08 13.90
CA ASN A 472 1.82 33.02 15.28
C ASN A 472 1.15 31.68 15.61
N LYS A 473 0.96 31.42 16.89
CA LYS A 473 0.17 30.25 17.35
C LYS A 473 0.67 28.92 16.77
N THR A 474 1.97 28.71 16.79
CA THR A 474 2.61 27.51 16.24
C THR A 474 2.24 26.28 17.07
N PHE A 475 1.81 25.22 16.41
CA PHE A 475 1.53 23.92 17.01
C PHE A 475 2.85 23.23 17.42
N PRO A 476 2.99 22.85 18.69
CA PRO A 476 4.20 22.16 19.17
C PRO A 476 4.04 20.65 19.01
N GLY A 477 4.11 20.15 17.81
CA GLY A 477 3.87 18.76 17.49
C GLY A 477 4.33 18.35 16.11
N ASP A 478 3.92 17.15 15.70
CA ASP A 478 4.23 16.59 14.41
C ASP A 478 2.92 16.44 13.61
N ILE A 479 3.00 16.69 12.31
CA ILE A 479 1.88 16.61 11.37
C ILE A 479 2.33 15.74 10.20
N ASP A 480 1.43 14.85 9.76
CA ASP A 480 1.69 13.89 8.69
C ASP A 480 0.44 13.76 7.79
N ASP A 481 0.65 13.35 6.53
CA ASP A 481 -0.39 12.99 5.55
C ASP A 481 -1.57 13.96 5.54
N LEU A 482 -1.32 15.25 5.24
CA LEU A 482 -2.35 16.29 5.17
C LEU A 482 -3.07 16.25 3.83
N ARG A 483 -4.40 16.14 3.88
CA ARG A 483 -5.26 16.10 2.68
C ARG A 483 -6.42 17.10 2.78
N LEU A 484 -6.75 17.71 1.65
CA LEU A 484 -7.94 18.52 1.44
C LEU A 484 -8.85 17.86 0.40
N TYR A 485 -10.12 17.75 0.71
CA TYR A 485 -11.15 17.20 -0.18
C TYR A 485 -12.22 18.26 -0.46
N ASP A 486 -12.74 18.29 -1.66
CA ASP A 486 -13.85 19.16 -2.08
C ASP A 486 -15.24 18.54 -1.84
N VAL A 487 -15.29 17.56 -0.96
CA VAL A 487 -16.52 16.87 -0.51
C VAL A 487 -16.55 16.75 1.01
N ALA A 488 -17.74 16.62 1.58
CA ALA A 488 -17.92 16.14 2.95
C ALA A 488 -17.69 14.62 2.97
N LEU A 489 -16.60 14.16 3.60
CA LEU A 489 -16.30 12.74 3.73
C LEU A 489 -17.39 12.03 4.54
N THR A 490 -17.77 10.83 4.10
CA THR A 490 -18.68 9.95 4.82
C THR A 490 -17.97 9.21 5.97
N ASP A 491 -18.74 8.59 6.87
CA ASP A 491 -18.18 7.76 7.94
C ASP A 491 -17.33 6.61 7.37
N GLU A 492 -17.74 6.03 6.22
CA GLU A 492 -17.00 4.98 5.52
C GLU A 492 -15.69 5.50 4.94
N ASP A 493 -15.70 6.71 4.34
CA ASP A 493 -14.48 7.34 3.82
C ASP A 493 -13.47 7.59 4.96
N VAL A 494 -13.94 8.12 6.08
CA VAL A 494 -13.09 8.37 7.27
C VAL A 494 -12.51 7.07 7.84
N LEU A 495 -13.31 6.03 7.90
CA LEU A 495 -12.86 4.70 8.33
C LEU A 495 -11.82 4.13 7.36
N ALA A 496 -12.03 4.28 6.05
CA ALA A 496 -11.09 3.82 5.03
C ALA A 496 -9.74 4.56 5.10
N ILE A 497 -9.76 5.89 5.27
CA ILE A 497 -8.54 6.70 5.42
C ILE A 497 -7.78 6.31 6.70
N TYR A 498 -8.48 6.11 7.80
CA TYR A 498 -7.87 5.68 9.06
C TYR A 498 -7.25 4.28 8.96
N ASN A 499 -7.92 3.35 8.25
CA ASN A 499 -7.45 1.99 7.97
C ASN A 499 -6.84 1.30 9.21
N GLN A 500 -7.60 1.22 10.31
CA GLN A 500 -7.16 0.58 11.56
C GLN A 500 -5.89 1.22 12.19
N GLY A 501 -5.67 2.51 11.97
CA GLY A 501 -4.49 3.21 12.45
C GLY A 501 -3.26 3.08 11.55
N MET A 502 -3.40 2.46 10.38
CA MET A 502 -2.32 2.30 9.41
C MET A 502 -2.33 3.35 8.30
N GLY A 503 -3.47 4.03 8.08
CA GLY A 503 -3.67 4.91 6.93
C GLY A 503 -3.92 4.14 5.63
N ASP A 504 -4.62 4.74 4.68
CA ASP A 504 -4.95 4.12 3.39
C ASP A 504 -3.76 4.09 2.40
N LEU A 505 -2.66 4.76 2.72
CA LEU A 505 -1.38 4.63 2.03
C LEU A 505 -0.71 3.28 2.29
N THR A 506 -1.16 2.58 3.31
CA THR A 506 -0.65 1.26 3.67
C THR A 506 -1.63 0.21 3.18
N LYS A 507 -1.09 -0.81 2.54
CA LYS A 507 -1.90 -1.95 2.12
C LYS A 507 -2.66 -2.53 3.33
N PRO A 508 -3.97 -2.75 3.23
CA PRO A 508 -4.71 -3.41 4.30
C PRO A 508 -4.05 -4.75 4.66
N LEU A 509 -3.85 -4.99 5.94
CA LEU A 509 -3.38 -6.30 6.37
C LEU A 509 -4.41 -7.37 5.92
N PRO A 510 -3.96 -8.49 5.38
CA PRO A 510 -4.87 -9.51 4.90
C PRO A 510 -5.76 -9.97 6.04
N PHE A 511 -7.05 -10.10 5.75
CA PHE A 511 -8.00 -10.72 6.65
C PHE A 511 -7.56 -12.16 6.94
N GLN A 512 -7.32 -12.50 8.20
CA GLN A 512 -6.83 -13.83 8.56
C GLN A 512 -7.21 -14.20 9.99
N ILE A 513 -7.36 -15.50 10.22
CA ILE A 513 -7.34 -16.06 11.57
C ILE A 513 -5.88 -16.03 12.05
N THR A 514 -5.62 -15.28 13.13
CA THR A 514 -4.27 -15.10 13.67
C THR A 514 -3.91 -16.17 14.70
N GLU A 515 -4.92 -16.70 15.40
CA GLU A 515 -4.72 -17.74 16.39
C GLU A 515 -5.96 -18.65 16.50
N VAL A 516 -5.74 -19.92 16.73
CA VAL A 516 -6.76 -20.87 17.16
C VAL A 516 -6.20 -21.60 18.38
N SER A 517 -6.74 -21.29 19.54
CA SER A 517 -6.35 -21.92 20.81
C SER A 517 -7.46 -22.82 21.34
N LYS A 518 -7.08 -23.96 21.91
CA LYS A 518 -8.03 -24.91 22.52
C LYS A 518 -7.92 -24.87 24.03
N GLU A 519 -9.01 -24.56 24.66
CA GLU A 519 -9.21 -24.76 26.09
C GLU A 519 -9.89 -26.11 26.39
N SER A 520 -10.21 -26.42 27.64
CA SER A 520 -10.74 -27.73 28.03
C SER A 520 -11.98 -28.14 27.24
N ASP A 521 -12.92 -27.25 27.05
CA ASP A 521 -14.24 -27.50 26.46
C ASP A 521 -14.63 -26.49 25.38
N SER A 522 -13.71 -25.60 25.00
CA SER A 522 -13.94 -24.55 23.99
C SER A 522 -12.74 -24.39 23.05
N VAL A 523 -12.98 -23.76 21.91
CA VAL A 523 -11.96 -23.28 20.99
C VAL A 523 -12.12 -21.78 20.83
N ILE A 524 -11.03 -21.05 21.03
CA ILE A 524 -10.98 -19.61 20.83
C ILE A 524 -10.34 -19.38 19.46
N ILE A 525 -11.04 -18.66 18.61
CA ILE A 525 -10.61 -18.22 17.27
C ILE A 525 -10.37 -16.73 17.34
N THR A 526 -9.11 -16.32 17.24
CA THR A 526 -8.72 -14.91 17.14
C THR A 526 -8.45 -14.57 15.70
N PHE A 527 -9.07 -13.52 15.19
CA PHE A 527 -8.92 -13.10 13.80
C PHE A 527 -8.82 -11.58 13.70
N ARG A 528 -8.18 -11.11 12.62
CA ARG A 528 -8.15 -9.68 12.30
C ARG A 528 -9.55 -9.20 11.98
N SER A 529 -9.91 -8.07 12.55
CA SER A 529 -11.21 -7.44 12.33
C SER A 529 -11.04 -5.96 12.03
N ARG A 530 -11.97 -5.41 11.30
CA ARG A 530 -12.08 -3.97 11.06
C ARG A 530 -13.12 -3.37 11.98
N PRO A 531 -12.90 -2.15 12.51
CA PRO A 531 -13.90 -1.49 13.36
C PRO A 531 -15.29 -1.45 12.69
N ARG A 532 -16.33 -1.66 13.48
CA ARG A 532 -17.75 -1.61 13.07
C ARG A 532 -18.18 -2.63 12.00
N ARG A 533 -17.35 -3.63 11.72
CA ARG A 533 -17.74 -4.73 10.82
C ARG A 533 -18.31 -5.89 11.59
N VAL A 534 -19.16 -6.64 10.92
CA VAL A 534 -19.77 -7.88 11.44
C VAL A 534 -19.23 -9.06 10.65
N TYR A 535 -18.96 -10.12 11.35
CA TYR A 535 -18.35 -11.32 10.81
C TYR A 535 -19.22 -12.54 11.05
N ALA A 536 -19.22 -13.48 10.13
CA ALA A 536 -19.72 -14.82 10.33
C ALA A 536 -18.58 -15.80 10.57
N VAL A 537 -18.76 -16.68 11.54
CA VAL A 537 -17.84 -17.77 11.83
C VAL A 537 -18.51 -19.09 11.49
N ASP A 538 -17.86 -19.85 10.62
CA ASP A 538 -18.30 -21.17 10.21
C ASP A 538 -17.34 -22.26 10.70
N ALA A 539 -17.83 -23.45 10.92
CA ALA A 539 -17.02 -24.62 11.21
C ALA A 539 -17.31 -25.79 10.26
N SER A 540 -16.32 -26.65 10.09
CA SER A 540 -16.42 -27.85 9.26
C SER A 540 -15.60 -29.01 9.85
N GLU A 541 -16.04 -30.25 9.66
CA GLU A 541 -15.26 -31.45 10.00
C GLU A 541 -14.50 -32.02 8.79
N ASN A 542 -14.77 -31.54 7.58
CA ASN A 542 -14.28 -32.15 6.33
C ASN A 542 -13.85 -31.14 5.25
N LEU A 543 -13.84 -29.82 5.55
CA LEU A 543 -13.57 -28.70 4.62
C LEU A 543 -14.52 -28.55 3.43
N LYS A 544 -15.64 -29.27 3.44
CA LYS A 544 -16.66 -29.23 2.36
C LYS A 544 -18.01 -28.77 2.86
N ASP A 545 -18.45 -29.36 3.96
CA ASP A 545 -19.72 -29.06 4.57
C ASP A 545 -19.47 -28.10 5.73
N TRP A 546 -19.91 -26.86 5.59
CA TRP A 546 -19.70 -25.78 6.55
C TRP A 546 -21.00 -25.49 7.27
N GLU A 547 -20.94 -25.44 8.58
CA GLU A 547 -21.98 -25.04 9.50
C GLU A 547 -21.69 -23.64 10.02
N GLU A 548 -22.62 -22.71 9.84
CA GLU A 548 -22.51 -21.37 10.41
C GLU A 548 -22.75 -21.44 11.92
N LEU A 549 -21.76 -20.99 12.67
CA LEU A 549 -21.82 -20.97 14.13
C LEU A 549 -22.42 -19.67 14.66
N ASP A 550 -22.07 -18.55 14.03
CA ASP A 550 -22.56 -17.22 14.37
C ASP A 550 -22.37 -16.30 13.16
N ASP A 551 -23.35 -15.44 12.85
CA ASP A 551 -23.34 -14.43 11.80
C ASP A 551 -23.39 -13.00 12.34
N GLY A 552 -23.27 -12.83 13.66
CA GLY A 552 -23.36 -11.54 14.36
C GLY A 552 -22.11 -11.17 15.16
N VAL A 553 -20.94 -11.72 14.84
CA VAL A 553 -19.70 -11.44 15.57
C VAL A 553 -19.22 -10.03 15.23
N GLY A 554 -19.50 -9.08 16.13
CA GLY A 554 -19.02 -7.70 15.99
C GLY A 554 -17.53 -7.57 16.29
N SER A 555 -16.87 -6.62 15.63
CA SER A 555 -15.49 -6.26 15.96
C SER A 555 -15.38 -5.71 17.38
N GLU A 556 -14.27 -6.01 18.07
CA GLU A 556 -14.00 -5.42 19.39
C GLU A 556 -13.62 -3.94 19.26
N GLU A 557 -14.20 -3.10 20.12
CA GLU A 557 -13.93 -1.66 20.11
C GLU A 557 -12.48 -1.37 20.52
N GLY A 558 -11.76 -0.66 19.65
CA GLY A 558 -10.36 -0.27 19.87
C GLY A 558 -9.33 -1.39 19.65
N SER A 559 -9.73 -2.52 19.05
CA SER A 559 -8.85 -3.64 18.71
C SER A 559 -8.94 -3.94 17.21
N ASP A 560 -7.80 -4.31 16.61
CA ASP A 560 -7.72 -4.89 15.26
C ASP A 560 -7.88 -6.42 15.28
N LEU A 561 -8.15 -6.98 16.46
CA LEU A 561 -8.39 -8.40 16.67
C LEU A 561 -9.75 -8.60 17.35
N THR A 562 -10.47 -9.62 16.91
CA THR A 562 -11.72 -10.09 17.51
C THR A 562 -11.57 -11.56 17.88
N GLU A 563 -12.11 -11.91 19.03
CA GLU A 563 -12.17 -13.29 19.51
C GLU A 563 -13.57 -13.85 19.37
N PHE A 564 -13.67 -15.06 18.85
CA PHE A 564 -14.88 -15.87 18.84
C PHE A 564 -14.64 -17.15 19.63
N ILE A 565 -15.57 -17.54 20.49
CA ILE A 565 -15.45 -18.73 21.32
C ILE A 565 -16.47 -19.78 20.87
N ASP A 566 -16.00 -20.87 20.26
CA ASP A 566 -16.80 -22.06 20.01
C ASP A 566 -16.85 -22.94 21.27
N ASN A 567 -17.98 -22.89 21.97
CA ASN A 567 -18.23 -23.66 23.16
C ASN A 567 -18.85 -25.05 22.87
N PHE A 568 -19.08 -25.35 21.60
CA PHE A 568 -19.77 -26.58 21.22
C PHE A 568 -18.86 -27.49 20.40
N PHE A 569 -18.37 -28.53 21.05
CA PHE A 569 -17.65 -29.62 20.38
C PHE A 569 -18.54 -30.85 20.29
N PRO A 570 -19.02 -31.27 19.10
CA PRO A 570 -19.80 -32.49 18.95
C PRO A 570 -19.05 -33.71 19.51
N GLU A 571 -19.74 -34.55 20.27
CA GLU A 571 -19.13 -35.74 20.88
C GLU A 571 -18.61 -36.69 19.78
N GLY A 572 -17.32 -36.99 19.80
CA GLY A 572 -16.66 -37.82 18.81
C GLY A 572 -15.95 -37.10 17.66
N THR A 573 -16.03 -35.77 17.62
CA THR A 573 -15.30 -34.94 16.64
C THR A 573 -13.78 -35.16 16.78
N ARG A 574 -13.13 -35.56 15.67
CA ARG A 574 -11.67 -35.79 15.61
C ARG A 574 -10.90 -34.59 15.11
N GLN A 575 -11.55 -33.75 14.31
CA GLN A 575 -10.98 -32.55 13.70
C GLN A 575 -12.11 -31.54 13.45
N ARG A 576 -11.80 -30.27 13.55
CA ARG A 576 -12.73 -29.18 13.26
C ARG A 576 -11.93 -28.04 12.64
N TYR A 577 -12.40 -27.52 11.53
CA TYR A 577 -11.84 -26.41 10.79
C TYR A 577 -12.72 -25.21 10.95
N TYR A 578 -12.14 -24.03 10.92
CA TYR A 578 -12.86 -22.77 11.03
C TYR A 578 -12.55 -21.88 9.85
N ARG A 579 -13.53 -21.12 9.43
CA ARG A 579 -13.36 -19.95 8.56
C ARG A 579 -14.16 -18.79 9.11
N VAL A 580 -13.66 -17.59 8.87
CA VAL A 580 -14.35 -16.36 9.21
C VAL A 580 -14.64 -15.62 7.91
N ARG A 581 -15.79 -15.04 7.79
CA ARG A 581 -16.22 -14.25 6.63
C ARG A 581 -16.65 -12.86 7.12
N GLU A 582 -16.15 -11.80 6.52
CA GLU A 582 -16.70 -10.46 6.71
C GLU A 582 -18.06 -10.40 5.99
N LEU A 583 -19.07 -9.89 6.63
CA LEU A 583 -20.40 -9.72 6.05
C LEU A 583 -20.49 -8.33 5.43
N GLU A 584 -20.95 -8.26 4.18
CA GLU A 584 -21.35 -7.00 3.56
C GLU A 584 -22.66 -6.51 4.22
N GLU A 585 -22.76 -5.21 4.54
CA GLU A 585 -23.99 -4.58 5.04
C GLU A 585 -25.07 -4.49 3.97
#